data_af6b63cd194905dd10dabeb69c77c67e
#
_entry.id   af6b63cd194905dd10dabeb69c77c67e
#
_cell.length_a   1.000
_cell.length_b   1.000
_cell.length_c   1.000
_cell.angle_alpha   90.00
_cell.angle_beta   90.00
_cell.angle_gamma   90.00
#
_symmetry.space_group_name_H-M   'P 1'
#
loop_
_entity.id
_entity.type
_entity.pdbx_description
1 polymer ?
#
loop_
_entity_poly.entity_id
_entity_poly.type
_entity_poly.pdbx_seq_one_letter_code
_entity_poly.pdbx_strand_id
1 'polypeptide(L)'
;AHTEESHSEEKEPTTIKEVELNEAQFNASSIELGTFSDKNLSEVIKANGYTKLPPQNQADVSVFTTGIVKTINVIEGQRVSKGQTIATIESPEFTKIQEAYLTSKSNLEFLKLEFERQKTLSDEEVNSKKVFQKTKSDYEIERARFNSLQKQLNTLHISGNGNTTATVPVVAPISGNITEIYIKIGSNVEAGKPLMNIVDNSKLHVDLLVYEKDLFKVKQGQNVRFILTNQDNTEINGKIFSVGKSFENETKSVAVHADISNNQQKLIPGMYVNALIDAGANTVKALPSEAIIKADGREFIF
;
A
#
# COMPACT_ATOMS: atom_id res chain seq x y z
N ALA A 1 40.64 -76.98 11.96
CA ALA A 1 40.00 -76.09 10.99
C ALA A 1 40.55 -74.66 11.24
N HIS A 2 41.54 -74.27 10.44
CA HIS A 2 42.04 -72.90 10.43
C HIS A 2 41.29 -72.13 9.37
N THR A 3 40.72 -71.02 9.75
CA THR A 3 40.11 -70.06 8.85
C THR A 3 41.09 -68.87 8.76
N GLU A 4 41.67 -68.68 7.55
CA GLU A 4 42.51 -67.56 7.22
C GLU A 4 41.57 -66.35 6.98
N GLU A 5 41.75 -65.28 7.75
CA GLU A 5 41.18 -63.93 7.49
C GLU A 5 42.11 -63.22 6.49
N SER A 6 41.61 -62.99 5.30
CA SER A 6 42.26 -62.14 4.33
C SER A 6 41.97 -60.66 4.66
N HIS A 7 42.96 -59.98 5.15
CA HIS A 7 42.98 -58.50 5.25
C HIS A 7 43.05 -57.96 3.80
N SER A 8 41.99 -57.35 3.31
CA SER A 8 42.03 -56.46 2.14
C SER A 8 42.57 -55.07 2.62
N GLU A 9 43.77 -54.77 2.26
CA GLU A 9 44.32 -53.42 2.35
C GLU A 9 43.46 -52.47 1.49
N GLU A 10 42.70 -51.61 2.11
CA GLU A 10 42.10 -50.45 1.49
C GLU A 10 43.20 -49.43 1.18
N LYS A 11 43.59 -49.35 -0.12
CA LYS A 11 44.49 -48.33 -0.60
C LYS A 11 43.84 -46.97 -0.45
N GLU A 12 44.28 -46.16 0.51
CA GLU A 12 43.94 -44.74 0.55
C GLU A 12 44.27 -44.08 -0.80
N PRO A 13 43.38 -43.20 -1.34
CA PRO A 13 43.67 -42.52 -2.59
C PRO A 13 44.85 -41.59 -2.37
N THR A 14 45.94 -41.88 -3.03
CA THR A 14 47.13 -41.01 -3.09
C THR A 14 46.72 -39.69 -3.71
N THR A 15 46.58 -38.67 -2.88
CA THR A 15 46.43 -37.30 -3.36
C THR A 15 47.75 -36.91 -4.01
N ILE A 16 47.75 -36.75 -5.34
CA ILE A 16 48.90 -36.26 -6.10
C ILE A 16 49.07 -34.78 -5.65
N LYS A 17 50.05 -34.52 -4.82
CA LYS A 17 50.34 -33.20 -4.27
C LYS A 17 51.32 -32.38 -5.12
N GLU A 18 52.06 -33.02 -5.94
CA GLU A 18 53.13 -32.41 -6.75
C GLU A 18 53.18 -33.07 -8.13
N VAL A 19 53.41 -32.25 -9.15
CA VAL A 19 53.64 -32.69 -10.52
C VAL A 19 55.00 -32.15 -10.94
N GLU A 20 55.98 -33.07 -11.15
CA GLU A 20 57.28 -32.71 -11.65
C GLU A 20 57.25 -32.65 -13.17
N LEU A 21 57.62 -31.49 -13.73
CA LEU A 21 57.75 -31.29 -15.17
C LEU A 21 59.22 -30.91 -15.47
N ASN A 22 59.79 -31.55 -16.48
CA ASN A 22 61.08 -31.09 -16.99
C ASN A 22 60.88 -29.86 -17.90
N GLU A 23 61.97 -29.10 -18.15
CA GLU A 23 61.90 -27.84 -18.90
C GLU A 23 61.32 -28.02 -20.32
N ALA A 24 61.62 -29.15 -21.00
CA ALA A 24 61.09 -29.47 -22.31
C ALA A 24 59.57 -29.73 -22.25
N GLN A 25 59.09 -30.42 -21.23
CA GLN A 25 57.68 -30.69 -21.01
C GLN A 25 56.89 -29.44 -20.65
N PHE A 26 57.47 -28.56 -19.81
CA PHE A 26 56.89 -27.28 -19.45
C PHE A 26 56.71 -26.38 -20.67
N ASN A 27 57.77 -26.25 -21.49
CA ASN A 27 57.70 -25.44 -22.72
C ASN A 27 56.78 -26.02 -23.80
N ALA A 28 56.59 -27.34 -23.85
CA ALA A 28 55.70 -27.98 -24.80
C ALA A 28 54.21 -27.94 -24.39
N SER A 29 53.95 -27.80 -23.12
CA SER A 29 52.58 -27.82 -22.55
C SER A 29 51.87 -26.48 -22.53
N SER A 30 52.52 -25.37 -22.94
CA SER A 30 51.97 -24.01 -22.92
C SER A 30 51.34 -23.64 -21.57
N ILE A 31 51.99 -24.09 -20.48
CA ILE A 31 51.59 -23.76 -19.13
C ILE A 31 51.95 -22.31 -18.82
N GLU A 32 51.00 -21.50 -18.42
CA GLU A 32 51.23 -20.14 -17.94
C GLU A 32 50.94 -20.08 -16.44
N LEU A 33 51.84 -19.44 -15.71
CA LEU A 33 51.64 -19.18 -14.29
C LEU A 33 50.79 -17.92 -14.11
N GLY A 34 49.71 -18.04 -13.36
CA GLY A 34 48.79 -16.95 -13.08
C GLY A 34 48.64 -16.69 -11.60
N THR A 35 48.03 -15.57 -11.29
CA THR A 35 47.69 -15.19 -9.92
C THR A 35 46.17 -14.99 -9.84
N PHE A 36 45.60 -15.09 -8.64
CA PHE A 36 44.21 -14.74 -8.40
C PHE A 36 44.00 -13.27 -8.77
N SER A 37 43.00 -13.01 -9.58
CA SER A 37 42.52 -11.67 -9.90
C SER A 37 41.29 -11.34 -9.09
N ASP A 38 41.18 -10.13 -8.59
CA ASP A 38 39.97 -9.66 -7.93
C ASP A 38 38.88 -9.40 -8.99
N LYS A 39 37.76 -10.08 -8.84
CA LYS A 39 36.55 -9.92 -9.67
C LYS A 39 35.41 -9.45 -8.82
N ASN A 40 34.72 -8.43 -9.28
CA ASN A 40 33.47 -7.99 -8.67
C ASN A 40 32.33 -8.88 -9.21
N LEU A 41 31.78 -9.74 -8.34
CA LEU A 41 30.58 -10.51 -8.63
C LEU A 41 29.37 -9.78 -8.07
N SER A 42 28.48 -9.38 -8.96
CA SER A 42 27.18 -8.84 -8.55
C SER A 42 26.32 -9.97 -8.00
N GLU A 43 25.94 -9.86 -6.75
CA GLU A 43 24.99 -10.79 -6.14
C GLU A 43 23.57 -10.31 -6.40
N VAL A 44 22.72 -11.20 -6.93
CA VAL A 44 21.34 -10.92 -7.23
C VAL A 44 20.45 -11.89 -6.46
N ILE A 45 19.50 -11.36 -5.69
CA ILE A 45 18.50 -12.13 -4.97
C ILE A 45 17.23 -12.20 -5.82
N LYS A 46 16.76 -13.42 -6.09
CA LYS A 46 15.49 -13.67 -6.76
C LYS A 46 14.37 -13.66 -5.74
N ALA A 47 13.35 -12.86 -5.97
CA ALA A 47 12.14 -12.78 -5.16
C ALA A 47 10.90 -12.76 -6.05
N ASN A 48 9.79 -13.20 -5.50
CA ASN A 48 8.48 -13.12 -6.15
C ASN A 48 7.63 -12.12 -5.38
N GLY A 49 6.63 -11.55 -6.03
CA GLY A 49 5.73 -10.63 -5.37
C GLY A 49 4.51 -10.27 -6.17
N TYR A 50 3.78 -9.32 -5.64
CA TYR A 50 2.54 -8.82 -6.25
C TYR A 50 2.54 -7.29 -6.21
N THR A 51 1.95 -6.72 -7.26
CA THR A 51 1.63 -5.30 -7.25
C THR A 51 0.53 -5.03 -6.23
N LYS A 52 0.69 -3.98 -5.42
CA LYS A 52 -0.24 -3.63 -4.36
C LYS A 52 -0.44 -2.13 -4.28
N LEU A 53 -1.61 -1.73 -3.80
CA LEU A 53 -1.89 -0.32 -3.51
C LEU A 53 -1.74 -0.05 -2.02
N PRO A 54 -1.14 1.10 -1.64
CA PRO A 54 -1.23 1.58 -0.27
C PRO A 54 -2.70 1.79 0.14
N PRO A 55 -3.08 1.56 1.41
CA PRO A 55 -4.46 1.75 1.87
C PRO A 55 -5.04 3.13 1.58
N GLN A 56 -4.20 4.19 1.57
CA GLN A 56 -4.63 5.56 1.27
C GLN A 56 -4.96 5.81 -0.20
N ASN A 57 -4.63 4.89 -1.11
CA ASN A 57 -4.88 4.97 -2.54
C ASN A 57 -6.05 4.09 -3.01
N GLN A 58 -6.82 3.57 -2.07
CA GLN A 58 -8.07 2.86 -2.32
C GLN A 58 -9.14 3.34 -1.35
N ALA A 59 -10.38 3.40 -1.79
CA ALA A 59 -11.48 3.87 -0.97
C ALA A 59 -12.76 3.10 -1.27
N ASP A 60 -13.39 2.60 -0.21
CA ASP A 60 -14.77 2.14 -0.24
C ASP A 60 -15.66 3.36 0.00
N VAL A 61 -16.48 3.67 -0.98
CA VAL A 61 -17.47 4.74 -0.86
C VAL A 61 -18.70 4.19 -0.16
N SER A 62 -19.04 4.76 0.99
CA SER A 62 -20.21 4.40 1.78
C SER A 62 -21.02 5.64 2.15
N VAL A 63 -22.22 5.44 2.70
CA VAL A 63 -23.09 6.51 3.18
C VAL A 63 -23.24 6.43 4.69
N PHE A 64 -23.61 7.57 5.29
CA PHE A 64 -23.81 7.71 6.74
C PHE A 64 -25.24 7.39 7.19
N THR A 65 -26.20 7.32 6.25
CA THR A 65 -27.61 7.08 6.56
C THR A 65 -28.26 6.21 5.50
N THR A 66 -29.34 5.55 5.87
CA THR A 66 -30.12 4.70 4.97
C THR A 66 -30.91 5.55 3.96
N GLY A 67 -31.03 5.04 2.75
CA GLY A 67 -31.81 5.69 1.68
C GLY A 67 -31.95 4.83 0.44
N ILE A 68 -32.52 5.39 -0.60
CA ILE A 68 -32.73 4.73 -1.89
C ILE A 68 -31.84 5.40 -2.94
N VAL A 69 -31.15 4.60 -3.75
CA VAL A 69 -30.34 5.08 -4.88
C VAL A 69 -31.24 5.69 -5.94
N LYS A 70 -31.08 6.98 -6.22
CA LYS A 70 -31.86 7.70 -7.24
C LYS A 70 -31.15 7.73 -8.59
N THR A 71 -29.84 8.05 -8.59
CA THR A 71 -29.02 8.06 -9.81
C THR A 71 -27.66 7.45 -9.55
N ILE A 72 -27.08 6.87 -10.59
CA ILE A 72 -25.67 6.47 -10.64
C ILE A 72 -25.07 7.18 -11.86
N ASN A 73 -24.04 8.02 -11.63
CA ASN A 73 -23.49 8.93 -12.65
C ASN A 73 -22.15 8.46 -13.20
N VAL A 74 -21.75 7.24 -12.87
CA VAL A 74 -20.45 6.65 -13.23
C VAL A 74 -20.64 5.19 -13.66
N ILE A 75 -19.62 4.69 -14.36
CA ILE A 75 -19.53 3.27 -14.75
C ILE A 75 -18.21 2.68 -14.26
N GLU A 76 -18.12 1.37 -14.17
CA GLU A 76 -16.89 0.66 -13.84
C GLU A 76 -15.80 0.96 -14.89
N GLY A 77 -14.55 1.14 -14.42
CA GLY A 77 -13.41 1.56 -15.23
C GLY A 77 -13.31 3.08 -15.45
N GLN A 78 -14.35 3.86 -15.16
CA GLN A 78 -14.34 5.31 -15.33
C GLN A 78 -13.43 6.00 -14.30
N ARG A 79 -12.67 7.01 -14.74
CA ARG A 79 -11.89 7.88 -13.88
C ARG A 79 -12.78 8.95 -13.25
N VAL A 80 -12.64 9.17 -11.97
CA VAL A 80 -13.33 10.21 -11.19
C VAL A 80 -12.33 11.09 -10.45
N SER A 81 -12.73 12.32 -10.17
CA SER A 81 -11.97 13.27 -9.36
C SER A 81 -12.51 13.33 -7.94
N LYS A 82 -11.65 13.57 -6.96
CA LYS A 82 -12.07 13.81 -5.57
C LYS A 82 -13.13 14.90 -5.49
N GLY A 83 -14.25 14.64 -4.80
CA GLY A 83 -15.39 15.56 -4.69
C GLY A 83 -16.40 15.47 -5.84
N GLN A 84 -16.12 14.70 -6.89
CA GLN A 84 -17.09 14.48 -7.98
C GLN A 84 -18.30 13.69 -7.49
N THR A 85 -19.52 14.11 -7.86
CA THR A 85 -20.74 13.39 -7.58
C THR A 85 -20.82 12.12 -8.42
N ILE A 86 -20.85 10.97 -7.78
CA ILE A 86 -20.86 9.64 -8.40
C ILE A 86 -22.22 8.96 -8.35
N ALA A 87 -23.02 9.31 -7.36
CA ALA A 87 -24.42 8.84 -7.23
C ALA A 87 -25.23 9.87 -6.45
N THR A 88 -26.56 9.72 -6.45
CA THR A 88 -27.45 10.46 -5.55
C THR A 88 -28.34 9.50 -4.80
N ILE A 89 -28.58 9.79 -3.52
CA ILE A 89 -29.41 9.01 -2.62
C ILE A 89 -30.57 9.87 -2.15
N GLU A 90 -31.75 9.29 -2.07
CA GLU A 90 -32.96 9.90 -1.56
C GLU A 90 -33.34 9.29 -0.21
N SER A 91 -33.60 10.14 0.79
CA SER A 91 -34.06 9.73 2.12
C SER A 91 -34.89 10.82 2.78
N PRO A 92 -36.01 10.48 3.40
CA PRO A 92 -36.80 11.41 4.21
C PRO A 92 -36.01 12.01 5.39
N GLU A 93 -35.00 11.32 5.84
CA GLU A 93 -34.13 11.76 6.95
C GLU A 93 -33.38 13.06 6.60
N PHE A 94 -33.02 13.26 5.34
CA PHE A 94 -32.38 14.48 4.88
C PHE A 94 -33.28 15.70 5.02
N THR A 95 -34.59 15.54 4.79
CA THR A 95 -35.58 16.62 4.97
C THR A 95 -35.76 16.95 6.43
N LYS A 96 -35.85 15.96 7.32
CA LYS A 96 -35.96 16.16 8.77
C LYS A 96 -34.78 16.91 9.37
N ILE A 97 -33.54 16.56 8.98
CA ILE A 97 -32.35 17.26 9.47
C ILE A 97 -32.34 18.72 9.03
N GLN A 98 -32.76 19.01 7.80
CA GLN A 98 -32.86 20.37 7.28
C GLN A 98 -33.93 21.18 8.01
N GLU A 99 -35.11 20.59 8.27
CA GLU A 99 -36.18 21.19 9.06
C GLU A 99 -35.69 21.55 10.48
N ALA A 100 -35.04 20.58 11.14
CA ALA A 100 -34.48 20.80 12.47
C ALA A 100 -33.43 21.94 12.48
N TYR A 101 -32.57 22.00 11.46
CA TYR A 101 -31.59 23.08 11.31
C TYR A 101 -32.25 24.46 11.12
N LEU A 102 -33.23 24.57 10.22
CA LEU A 102 -33.95 25.83 9.97
C LEU A 102 -34.69 26.31 11.20
N THR A 103 -35.35 25.39 11.92
CA THR A 103 -36.04 25.68 13.18
C THR A 103 -35.05 26.17 14.24
N SER A 104 -33.92 25.48 14.42
CA SER A 104 -32.87 25.87 15.37
C SER A 104 -32.23 27.20 15.00
N LYS A 105 -32.04 27.48 13.69
CA LYS A 105 -31.51 28.78 13.22
C LYS A 105 -32.42 29.93 13.64
N SER A 106 -33.72 29.81 13.39
CA SER A 106 -34.70 30.87 13.76
C SER A 106 -34.79 31.05 15.27
N ASN A 107 -34.77 29.96 16.03
CA ASN A 107 -34.81 30.00 17.49
C ASN A 107 -33.53 30.61 18.09
N LEU A 108 -32.37 30.28 17.51
CA LEU A 108 -31.09 30.86 17.93
C LEU A 108 -31.04 32.37 17.70
N GLU A 109 -31.59 32.87 16.59
CA GLU A 109 -31.68 34.32 16.30
C GLU A 109 -32.57 35.02 17.32
N PHE A 110 -33.74 34.45 17.63
CA PHE A 110 -34.60 34.99 18.68
C PHE A 110 -33.91 35.00 20.04
N LEU A 111 -33.32 33.89 20.47
CA LEU A 111 -32.66 33.79 21.77
C LEU A 111 -31.40 34.69 21.86
N LYS A 112 -30.73 34.96 20.76
CA LYS A 112 -29.61 35.92 20.71
C LYS A 112 -30.08 37.33 21.03
N LEU A 113 -31.16 37.81 20.38
CA LEU A 113 -31.73 39.12 20.62
C LEU A 113 -32.25 39.25 22.06
N GLU A 114 -32.88 38.20 22.59
CA GLU A 114 -33.35 38.15 23.96
C GLU A 114 -32.18 38.21 24.98
N PHE A 115 -31.11 37.46 24.71
CA PHE A 115 -29.88 37.48 25.53
C PHE A 115 -29.25 38.89 25.55
N GLU A 116 -29.11 39.53 24.39
CA GLU A 116 -28.57 40.89 24.28
C GLU A 116 -29.45 41.91 25.07
N ARG A 117 -30.80 41.80 24.97
CA ARG A 117 -31.74 42.63 25.74
C ARG A 117 -31.59 42.41 27.23
N GLN A 118 -31.60 41.15 27.68
CA GLN A 118 -31.50 40.82 29.10
C GLN A 118 -30.13 41.19 29.69
N LYS A 119 -29.07 41.17 28.86
CA LYS A 119 -27.74 41.62 29.24
C LYS A 119 -27.76 43.12 29.54
N THR A 120 -28.31 43.96 28.66
CA THR A 120 -28.43 45.40 28.87
C THR A 120 -29.23 45.74 30.14
N LEU A 121 -30.39 45.08 30.34
CA LEU A 121 -31.21 45.27 31.53
C LEU A 121 -30.51 44.83 32.82
N SER A 122 -29.68 43.81 32.76
CA SER A 122 -28.88 43.34 33.90
C SER A 122 -27.73 44.29 34.23
N ASP A 123 -27.10 44.84 33.21
CA ASP A 123 -26.01 45.83 33.37
C ASP A 123 -26.54 47.15 33.97
N GLU A 124 -27.82 47.48 33.71
CA GLU A 124 -28.55 48.61 34.28
C GLU A 124 -29.24 48.29 35.62
N GLU A 125 -29.04 47.12 36.17
CA GLU A 125 -29.64 46.62 37.43
C GLU A 125 -31.17 46.58 37.44
N VAL A 126 -31.82 46.56 36.26
CA VAL A 126 -33.29 46.60 36.12
C VAL A 126 -33.92 45.22 36.28
N ASN A 127 -33.22 44.13 35.92
CA ASN A 127 -33.75 42.78 36.02
C ASN A 127 -33.02 41.91 37.07
N SER A 128 -33.63 40.74 37.43
CA SER A 128 -32.97 39.82 38.35
C SER A 128 -31.84 39.05 37.67
N LYS A 129 -30.74 38.80 38.37
CA LYS A 129 -29.61 37.98 37.90
C LYS A 129 -30.06 36.58 37.47
N LYS A 130 -31.13 36.04 38.09
CA LYS A 130 -31.70 34.74 37.75
C LYS A 130 -32.27 34.72 36.33
N VAL A 131 -32.97 35.76 35.90
CA VAL A 131 -33.54 35.89 34.55
C VAL A 131 -32.42 35.95 33.51
N PHE A 132 -31.42 36.77 33.73
CA PHE A 132 -30.27 36.88 32.86
C PHE A 132 -29.52 35.54 32.71
N GLN A 133 -29.24 34.85 33.83
CA GLN A 133 -28.56 33.56 33.83
C GLN A 133 -29.37 32.50 33.05
N LYS A 134 -30.70 32.49 33.20
CA LYS A 134 -31.56 31.57 32.43
C LYS A 134 -31.49 31.86 30.94
N THR A 135 -31.68 33.11 30.53
CA THR A 135 -31.64 33.50 29.10
C THR A 135 -30.28 33.22 28.48
N LYS A 136 -29.21 33.44 29.23
CA LYS A 136 -27.85 33.07 28.79
C LYS A 136 -27.72 31.57 28.55
N SER A 137 -28.22 30.76 29.50
CA SER A 137 -28.18 29.28 29.36
C SER A 137 -29.01 28.81 28.17
N ASP A 138 -30.22 29.34 27.96
CA ASP A 138 -31.10 28.97 26.84
C ASP A 138 -30.43 29.31 25.49
N TYR A 139 -29.80 30.47 25.38
CA TYR A 139 -29.03 30.88 24.20
C TYR A 139 -27.84 29.94 23.92
N GLU A 140 -27.08 29.62 24.96
CA GLU A 140 -25.90 28.74 24.80
C GLU A 140 -26.29 27.31 24.39
N ILE A 141 -27.39 26.77 24.95
CA ILE A 141 -27.94 25.46 24.58
C ILE A 141 -28.35 25.44 23.10
N GLU A 142 -29.12 26.42 22.66
CA GLU A 142 -29.60 26.48 21.27
C GLU A 142 -28.43 26.71 20.29
N ARG A 143 -27.44 27.50 20.67
CA ARG A 143 -26.22 27.71 19.89
C ARG A 143 -25.46 26.39 19.68
N ALA A 144 -25.36 25.56 20.71
CA ALA A 144 -24.74 24.27 20.64
C ALA A 144 -25.52 23.31 19.71
N ARG A 145 -26.85 23.33 19.81
CA ARG A 145 -27.76 22.58 18.96
C ARG A 145 -27.63 22.98 17.49
N PHE A 146 -27.68 24.28 17.21
CA PHE A 146 -27.49 24.82 15.85
C PHE A 146 -26.15 24.40 15.25
N ASN A 147 -25.05 24.52 15.99
CA ASN A 147 -23.73 24.14 15.55
C ASN A 147 -23.63 22.63 15.25
N SER A 148 -24.30 21.79 16.03
CA SER A 148 -24.38 20.35 15.81
C SER A 148 -25.11 20.02 14.51
N LEU A 149 -26.29 20.60 14.29
CA LEU A 149 -27.09 20.41 13.07
C LEU A 149 -26.36 20.94 11.84
N GLN A 150 -25.67 22.07 11.94
CA GLN A 150 -24.85 22.61 10.85
C GLN A 150 -23.72 21.65 10.45
N LYS A 151 -23.03 21.05 11.42
CA LYS A 151 -22.01 20.03 11.15
C LYS A 151 -22.58 18.81 10.46
N GLN A 152 -23.78 18.35 10.87
CA GLN A 152 -24.46 17.21 10.23
C GLN A 152 -24.79 17.52 8.77
N LEU A 153 -25.34 18.72 8.46
CA LEU A 153 -25.60 19.14 7.09
C LEU A 153 -24.32 19.21 6.24
N ASN A 154 -23.23 19.75 6.79
CA ASN A 154 -21.96 19.83 6.09
C ASN A 154 -21.40 18.45 5.76
N THR A 155 -21.53 17.48 6.68
CA THR A 155 -21.12 16.09 6.46
C THR A 155 -21.90 15.42 5.34
N LEU A 156 -23.19 15.78 5.19
CA LEU A 156 -24.07 15.29 4.12
C LEU A 156 -23.95 16.11 2.82
N HIS A 157 -23.09 17.12 2.76
CA HIS A 157 -22.97 18.05 1.62
C HIS A 157 -24.27 18.76 1.26
N ILE A 158 -25.11 19.01 2.26
CA ILE A 158 -26.38 19.73 2.10
C ILE A 158 -26.19 21.21 2.41
N SER A 159 -26.62 22.07 1.51
CA SER A 159 -26.61 23.53 1.74
C SER A 159 -27.75 23.95 2.68
N GLY A 160 -27.42 24.77 3.70
CA GLY A 160 -28.41 25.34 4.62
C GLY A 160 -29.19 26.55 4.07
N ASN A 161 -29.41 26.66 2.75
CA ASN A 161 -29.94 27.84 2.05
C ASN A 161 -31.47 27.97 2.05
N GLY A 162 -32.19 27.21 2.88
CA GLY A 162 -33.65 27.29 3.02
C GLY A 162 -34.46 26.41 2.07
N ASN A 163 -33.88 25.93 0.97
CA ASN A 163 -34.53 24.94 0.12
C ASN A 163 -34.24 23.54 0.64
N THR A 164 -35.27 22.85 1.10
CA THR A 164 -35.12 21.47 1.56
C THR A 164 -35.03 20.52 0.37
N THR A 165 -34.14 19.53 0.44
CA THR A 165 -33.99 18.47 -0.54
C THR A 165 -34.09 17.11 0.12
N ALA A 166 -34.74 16.16 -0.52
CA ALA A 166 -34.76 14.77 -0.09
C ALA A 166 -33.58 13.98 -0.67
N THR A 167 -32.81 14.58 -1.58
CA THR A 167 -31.69 13.92 -2.27
C THR A 167 -30.36 14.52 -1.87
N VAL A 168 -29.36 13.65 -1.69
CA VAL A 168 -27.99 13.99 -1.30
C VAL A 168 -27.01 13.40 -2.28
N PRO A 169 -25.99 14.16 -2.72
CA PRO A 169 -24.92 13.62 -3.56
C PRO A 169 -23.98 12.72 -2.75
N VAL A 170 -23.63 11.58 -3.36
CA VAL A 170 -22.50 10.76 -2.93
C VAL A 170 -21.30 11.19 -3.73
N VAL A 171 -20.24 11.64 -3.06
CA VAL A 171 -19.03 12.17 -3.71
C VAL A 171 -17.86 11.23 -3.56
N ALA A 172 -16.97 11.23 -4.55
CA ALA A 172 -15.73 10.46 -4.52
C ALA A 172 -14.78 11.01 -3.46
N PRO A 173 -14.33 10.20 -2.48
CA PRO A 173 -13.42 10.63 -1.41
C PRO A 173 -11.98 10.83 -1.92
N ILE A 174 -11.58 10.12 -2.97
CA ILE A 174 -10.29 10.22 -3.64
C ILE A 174 -10.47 10.34 -5.15
N SER A 175 -9.44 10.80 -5.86
CA SER A 175 -9.39 10.69 -7.32
C SER A 175 -8.87 9.30 -7.69
N GLY A 176 -9.45 8.68 -8.71
CA GLY A 176 -9.07 7.32 -9.12
C GLY A 176 -10.04 6.74 -10.14
N ASN A 177 -9.98 5.44 -10.34
CA ASN A 177 -10.89 4.71 -11.21
C ASN A 177 -11.89 3.91 -10.39
N ILE A 178 -13.14 3.90 -10.82
CA ILE A 178 -14.18 3.02 -10.27
C ILE A 178 -13.82 1.58 -10.64
N THR A 179 -13.67 0.70 -9.66
CA THR A 179 -13.39 -0.73 -9.91
C THR A 179 -14.63 -1.58 -9.85
N GLU A 180 -15.50 -1.33 -8.87
CA GLU A 180 -16.73 -2.11 -8.66
C GLU A 180 -17.87 -1.19 -8.21
N ILE A 181 -19.09 -1.50 -8.66
CA ILE A 181 -20.33 -0.84 -8.27
C ILE A 181 -21.29 -1.88 -7.68
N TYR A 182 -21.57 -1.79 -6.37
CA TYR A 182 -22.39 -2.77 -5.64
C TYR A 182 -23.87 -2.42 -5.62
N ILE A 183 -24.25 -1.22 -6.08
CA ILE A 183 -25.60 -0.68 -6.02
C ILE A 183 -26.27 -0.63 -7.39
N LYS A 184 -27.60 -0.56 -7.37
CA LYS A 184 -28.46 -0.36 -8.57
C LYS A 184 -29.44 0.77 -8.29
N ILE A 185 -29.91 1.45 -9.33
CA ILE A 185 -30.96 2.46 -9.20
C ILE A 185 -32.20 1.80 -8.56
N GLY A 186 -32.77 2.47 -7.54
CA GLY A 186 -33.91 1.95 -6.76
C GLY A 186 -33.53 0.98 -5.63
N SER A 187 -32.25 0.56 -5.50
CA SER A 187 -31.84 -0.28 -4.37
C SER A 187 -31.78 0.52 -3.06
N ASN A 188 -32.08 -0.16 -1.96
CA ASN A 188 -31.89 0.39 -0.62
C ASN A 188 -30.40 0.32 -0.25
N VAL A 189 -29.88 1.38 0.33
CA VAL A 189 -28.52 1.47 0.88
C VAL A 189 -28.56 1.64 2.38
N GLU A 190 -27.63 1.03 3.06
CA GLU A 190 -27.50 1.07 4.52
C GLU A 190 -26.22 1.81 4.92
N ALA A 191 -26.27 2.50 6.06
CA ALA A 191 -25.11 3.19 6.61
C ALA A 191 -23.92 2.23 6.80
N GLY A 192 -22.75 2.66 6.32
CA GLY A 192 -21.50 1.91 6.46
C GLY A 192 -21.29 0.77 5.47
N LYS A 193 -22.28 0.41 4.65
CA LYS A 193 -22.07 -0.57 3.56
C LYS A 193 -21.42 0.11 2.35
N PRO A 194 -20.43 -0.54 1.70
CA PRO A 194 -19.80 0.01 0.51
C PRO A 194 -20.78 0.05 -0.67
N LEU A 195 -20.81 1.17 -1.37
CA LEU A 195 -21.59 1.39 -2.58
C LEU A 195 -20.76 1.17 -3.84
N MET A 196 -19.53 1.60 -3.80
CA MET A 196 -18.55 1.54 -4.89
C MET A 196 -17.15 1.47 -4.31
N ASN A 197 -16.23 0.93 -5.09
CA ASN A 197 -14.81 0.96 -4.77
C ASN A 197 -14.05 1.85 -5.78
N ILE A 198 -13.11 2.67 -5.28
CA ILE A 198 -12.27 3.57 -6.08
C ILE A 198 -10.82 3.25 -5.78
N VAL A 199 -10.00 3.13 -6.83
CA VAL A 199 -8.56 2.90 -6.73
C VAL A 199 -7.77 3.94 -7.50
N ASP A 200 -6.69 4.41 -6.90
CA ASP A 200 -5.71 5.28 -7.54
C ASP A 200 -4.41 4.51 -7.81
N ASN A 201 -4.24 4.03 -9.04
CA ASN A 201 -3.07 3.24 -9.44
C ASN A 201 -1.78 4.07 -9.57
N SER A 202 -1.80 5.38 -9.34
CA SER A 202 -0.62 6.26 -9.47
C SER A 202 0.47 5.96 -8.44
N LYS A 203 0.12 5.29 -7.33
CA LYS A 203 1.00 4.95 -6.21
C LYS A 203 1.16 3.44 -6.03
N LEU A 204 0.98 2.70 -7.11
CA LEU A 204 1.20 1.25 -7.10
C LEU A 204 2.66 0.94 -6.72
N HIS A 205 2.84 -0.02 -5.84
CA HIS A 205 4.14 -0.56 -5.45
C HIS A 205 4.12 -2.08 -5.54
N VAL A 206 5.27 -2.71 -5.33
CA VAL A 206 5.39 -4.18 -5.31
C VAL A 206 5.73 -4.63 -3.90
N ASP A 207 4.96 -5.59 -3.40
CA ASP A 207 5.29 -6.35 -2.20
C ASP A 207 6.02 -7.62 -2.64
N LEU A 208 7.32 -7.69 -2.33
CA LEU A 208 8.19 -8.82 -2.62
C LEU A 208 8.28 -9.73 -1.40
N LEU A 209 8.22 -11.03 -1.62
CA LEU A 209 8.40 -12.04 -0.58
C LEU A 209 9.87 -12.49 -0.57
N VAL A 210 10.62 -12.08 0.43
CA VAL A 210 12.02 -12.44 0.61
C VAL A 210 12.14 -13.47 1.72
N TYR A 211 12.77 -14.61 1.40
CA TYR A 211 12.96 -15.69 2.36
C TYR A 211 14.01 -15.34 3.42
N GLU A 212 13.89 -15.94 4.60
CA GLU A 212 14.76 -15.70 5.76
C GLU A 212 16.26 -15.78 5.41
N LYS A 213 16.67 -16.76 4.63
CA LYS A 213 18.08 -16.97 4.22
C LYS A 213 18.70 -15.78 3.49
N ASP A 214 17.89 -14.99 2.79
CA ASP A 214 18.34 -13.87 1.96
C ASP A 214 18.05 -12.50 2.60
N LEU A 215 17.25 -12.48 3.68
CA LEU A 215 16.73 -11.26 4.29
C LEU A 215 17.85 -10.31 4.78
N PHE A 216 18.92 -10.83 5.36
CA PHE A 216 20.01 -10.01 5.89
C PHE A 216 20.81 -9.29 4.78
N LYS A 217 20.68 -9.73 3.53
CA LYS A 217 21.30 -9.09 2.34
C LYS A 217 20.41 -8.00 1.74
N VAL A 218 19.12 -7.95 2.11
CA VAL A 218 18.16 -7.00 1.55
C VAL A 218 18.07 -5.76 2.44
N LYS A 219 18.26 -4.59 1.84
CA LYS A 219 18.28 -3.30 2.53
C LYS A 219 17.47 -2.25 1.77
N GLN A 220 16.95 -1.28 2.51
CA GLN A 220 16.33 -0.10 1.91
C GLN A 220 17.33 0.62 1.00
N GLY A 221 16.85 1.07 -0.15
CA GLY A 221 17.63 1.81 -1.13
C GLY A 221 18.25 0.96 -2.24
N GLN A 222 18.19 -0.38 -2.17
CA GLN A 222 18.66 -1.26 -3.24
C GLN A 222 17.78 -1.15 -4.48
N ASN A 223 18.42 -1.31 -5.66
CA ASN A 223 17.72 -1.37 -6.93
C ASN A 223 17.08 -2.74 -7.12
N VAL A 224 15.92 -2.73 -7.75
CA VAL A 224 15.16 -3.94 -8.09
C VAL A 224 14.76 -3.86 -9.55
N ARG A 225 14.88 -4.98 -10.26
CA ARG A 225 14.32 -5.16 -11.60
C ARG A 225 13.14 -6.11 -11.51
N PHE A 226 11.96 -5.64 -11.91
CA PHE A 226 10.74 -6.45 -11.99
C PHE A 226 10.59 -6.99 -13.39
N ILE A 227 10.25 -8.26 -13.47
CA ILE A 227 9.98 -8.97 -14.74
C ILE A 227 8.51 -9.33 -14.75
N LEU A 228 7.76 -8.74 -15.68
CA LEU A 228 6.35 -9.01 -15.90
C LEU A 228 6.22 -10.20 -16.86
N THR A 229 5.93 -11.39 -16.33
CA THR A 229 5.86 -12.62 -17.14
C THR A 229 4.71 -12.64 -18.14
N ASN A 230 3.67 -11.83 -17.92
CA ASN A 230 2.49 -11.72 -18.77
C ASN A 230 2.57 -10.58 -19.82
N GLN A 231 3.69 -9.86 -19.91
CA GLN A 231 3.93 -8.76 -20.86
C GLN A 231 5.30 -8.94 -21.53
N ASP A 232 5.50 -10.02 -22.27
CA ASP A 232 6.72 -10.32 -23.02
C ASP A 232 8.04 -10.17 -22.21
N ASN A 233 8.01 -10.52 -20.91
CA ASN A 233 9.12 -10.35 -19.98
C ASN A 233 9.65 -8.91 -19.89
N THR A 234 8.76 -7.93 -20.00
CA THR A 234 9.14 -6.52 -19.87
C THR A 234 9.78 -6.26 -18.51
N GLU A 235 10.98 -5.68 -18.53
CA GLU A 235 11.69 -5.29 -17.32
C GLU A 235 11.29 -3.87 -16.89
N ILE A 236 10.98 -3.72 -15.60
CA ILE A 236 10.69 -2.44 -14.98
C ILE A 236 11.65 -2.25 -13.82
N ASN A 237 12.27 -1.09 -13.74
CA ASN A 237 13.16 -0.74 -12.63
C ASN A 237 12.37 -0.20 -11.44
N GLY A 238 12.89 -0.46 -10.25
CA GLY A 238 12.36 0.04 -9.01
C GLY A 238 13.42 0.11 -7.92
N LYS A 239 12.98 0.52 -6.73
CA LYS A 239 13.85 0.68 -5.58
C LYS A 239 13.14 0.25 -4.30
N ILE A 240 13.86 -0.47 -3.43
CA ILE A 240 13.33 -0.85 -2.12
C ILE A 240 13.20 0.39 -1.25
N PHE A 241 11.97 0.69 -0.79
CA PHE A 241 11.73 1.79 0.13
C PHE A 241 11.49 1.34 1.57
N SER A 242 11.11 0.06 1.78
CA SER A 242 10.91 -0.48 3.13
C SER A 242 11.13 -1.99 3.16
N VAL A 243 11.66 -2.49 4.28
CA VAL A 243 11.80 -3.91 4.59
C VAL A 243 10.95 -4.21 5.81
N GLY A 244 10.02 -5.14 5.68
CA GLY A 244 9.14 -5.58 6.76
C GLY A 244 9.93 -6.14 7.94
N LYS A 245 9.31 -6.13 9.13
CA LYS A 245 9.94 -6.60 10.38
C LYS A 245 9.18 -7.77 11.01
N SER A 246 8.26 -8.36 10.27
CA SER A 246 7.51 -9.55 10.71
C SER A 246 7.53 -10.61 9.61
N PHE A 247 7.61 -11.86 10.03
CA PHE A 247 7.49 -13.00 9.11
C PHE A 247 6.02 -13.28 8.80
N GLU A 248 5.73 -13.63 7.57
CA GLU A 248 4.47 -14.27 7.21
C GLU A 248 4.54 -15.75 7.60
N ASN A 249 3.63 -16.17 8.48
CA ASN A 249 3.67 -17.50 9.11
C ASN A 249 3.60 -18.66 8.11
N GLU A 250 2.91 -18.49 6.99
CA GLU A 250 2.71 -19.56 6.00
C GLU A 250 3.93 -19.76 5.09
N THR A 251 4.64 -18.70 4.73
CA THR A 251 5.70 -18.72 3.72
C THR A 251 7.11 -18.61 4.27
N LYS A 252 7.28 -18.33 5.58
CA LYS A 252 8.57 -18.00 6.22
C LYS A 252 9.34 -16.92 5.45
N SER A 253 8.62 -15.96 4.92
CA SER A 253 9.15 -14.82 4.18
C SER A 253 8.82 -13.52 4.88
N VAL A 254 9.53 -12.47 4.52
CA VAL A 254 9.27 -11.09 4.96
C VAL A 254 8.87 -10.28 3.75
N ALA A 255 7.83 -9.48 3.89
CA ALA A 255 7.40 -8.56 2.85
C ALA A 255 8.42 -7.41 2.72
N VAL A 256 8.92 -7.21 1.52
CA VAL A 256 9.82 -6.10 1.14
C VAL A 256 9.09 -5.24 0.13
N HIS A 257 8.95 -3.96 0.46
CA HIS A 257 8.20 -3.02 -0.36
C HIS A 257 9.14 -2.24 -1.29
N ALA A 258 8.82 -2.26 -2.58
CA ALA A 258 9.61 -1.58 -3.60
C ALA A 258 8.75 -0.70 -4.50
N ASP A 259 9.22 0.52 -4.76
CA ASP A 259 8.61 1.45 -5.69
C ASP A 259 8.87 1.04 -7.13
N ILE A 260 7.99 1.46 -8.03
CA ILE A 260 8.11 1.28 -9.47
C ILE A 260 8.54 2.61 -10.09
N SER A 261 9.75 2.65 -10.67
CA SER A 261 10.38 3.89 -11.15
C SER A 261 9.76 4.50 -12.40
N ASN A 262 8.99 3.74 -13.17
CA ASN A 262 8.34 4.23 -14.39
C ASN A 262 6.95 3.61 -14.55
N ASN A 263 5.93 4.33 -14.11
CA ASN A 263 4.54 3.86 -14.11
C ASN A 263 3.82 4.13 -15.46
N GLN A 264 4.53 4.16 -16.58
CA GLN A 264 3.92 4.30 -17.90
C GLN A 264 3.21 3.02 -18.38
N GLN A 265 3.45 1.89 -17.71
CA GLN A 265 2.77 0.65 -18.01
C GLN A 265 1.45 0.55 -17.25
N LYS A 266 0.44 -0.03 -17.89
CA LYS A 266 -0.90 -0.26 -17.32
C LYS A 266 -0.85 -1.38 -16.27
N LEU A 267 -0.18 -1.13 -15.16
CA LEU A 267 -0.16 -2.04 -14.04
C LEU A 267 -1.45 -1.88 -13.22
N ILE A 268 -1.98 -3.01 -12.79
CA ILE A 268 -3.14 -3.07 -11.89
C ILE A 268 -2.75 -3.79 -10.60
N PRO A 269 -3.43 -3.56 -9.47
CA PRO A 269 -3.19 -4.28 -8.24
C PRO A 269 -3.38 -5.81 -8.41
N GLY A 270 -2.57 -6.60 -7.71
CA GLY A 270 -2.65 -8.06 -7.74
C GLY A 270 -1.90 -8.75 -8.87
N MET A 271 -1.20 -8.02 -9.74
CA MET A 271 -0.35 -8.64 -10.77
C MET A 271 0.86 -9.30 -10.13
N TYR A 272 1.13 -10.55 -10.54
CA TYR A 272 2.32 -11.28 -10.14
C TYR A 272 3.56 -10.76 -10.86
N VAL A 273 4.67 -10.62 -10.12
CA VAL A 273 5.96 -10.17 -10.64
C VAL A 273 7.09 -11.05 -10.12
N ASN A 274 8.07 -11.32 -10.97
CA ASN A 274 9.37 -11.82 -10.56
C ASN A 274 10.30 -10.60 -10.38
N ALA A 275 11.15 -10.62 -9.36
CA ALA A 275 12.05 -9.54 -9.06
C ALA A 275 13.48 -10.03 -8.88
N LEU A 276 14.41 -9.22 -9.33
CA LEU A 276 15.84 -9.37 -9.15
C LEU A 276 16.34 -8.18 -8.30
N ILE A 277 16.64 -8.45 -7.03
CA ILE A 277 17.14 -7.46 -6.09
C ILE A 277 18.66 -7.43 -6.20
N ASP A 278 19.24 -6.27 -6.41
CA ASP A 278 20.70 -6.07 -6.44
C ASP A 278 21.22 -6.04 -4.98
N ALA A 279 21.86 -7.12 -4.58
CA ALA A 279 22.41 -7.27 -3.23
C ALA A 279 23.83 -6.67 -3.09
N GLY A 280 24.35 -6.05 -4.15
CA GLY A 280 25.67 -5.45 -4.20
C GLY A 280 26.70 -6.32 -4.93
N ALA A 281 27.92 -5.82 -4.96
CA ALA A 281 29.04 -6.53 -5.54
C ALA A 281 29.99 -7.00 -4.42
N ASN A 282 30.30 -8.27 -4.44
CA ASN A 282 31.35 -8.85 -3.60
C ASN A 282 32.61 -9.02 -4.44
N THR A 283 33.72 -8.45 -3.97
CA THR A 283 35.03 -8.72 -4.56
C THR A 283 35.50 -10.10 -4.13
N VAL A 284 35.64 -10.98 -5.07
CA VAL A 284 36.13 -12.34 -4.85
C VAL A 284 37.40 -12.58 -5.64
N LYS A 285 38.28 -13.39 -5.09
CA LYS A 285 39.43 -13.86 -5.84
C LYS A 285 39.02 -14.94 -6.81
N ALA A 286 39.23 -14.69 -8.08
CA ALA A 286 38.83 -15.59 -9.18
C ALA A 286 40.05 -16.05 -9.97
N LEU A 287 39.94 -17.25 -10.52
CA LEU A 287 40.87 -17.78 -11.49
C LEU A 287 40.18 -17.92 -12.85
N PRO A 288 40.92 -17.89 -13.95
CA PRO A 288 40.40 -18.30 -15.25
C PRO A 288 39.81 -19.72 -15.18
N SER A 289 38.79 -20.00 -15.95
CA SER A 289 38.20 -21.35 -15.99
C SER A 289 39.13 -22.44 -16.47
N GLU A 290 40.14 -22.04 -17.26
CA GLU A 290 41.21 -22.88 -17.79
C GLU A 290 42.19 -23.35 -16.70
N ALA A 291 42.23 -22.68 -15.55
CA ALA A 291 43.06 -23.07 -14.41
C ALA A 291 42.46 -24.21 -13.57
N ILE A 292 41.18 -24.60 -13.86
CA ILE A 292 40.48 -25.63 -13.11
C ILE A 292 40.50 -26.93 -13.90
N ILE A 293 41.13 -27.98 -13.34
CA ILE A 293 41.14 -29.31 -13.91
C ILE A 293 40.15 -30.18 -13.18
N LYS A 294 39.31 -30.91 -13.94
CA LYS A 294 38.34 -31.87 -13.39
C LYS A 294 38.87 -33.28 -13.55
N ALA A 295 39.10 -33.96 -12.46
CA ALA A 295 39.48 -35.38 -12.45
C ALA A 295 38.70 -36.13 -11.36
N ASP A 296 38.22 -37.30 -11.64
CA ASP A 296 37.49 -38.20 -10.74
C ASP A 296 36.33 -37.51 -9.96
N GLY A 297 35.59 -36.62 -10.68
CA GLY A 297 34.47 -35.89 -10.08
C GLY A 297 34.86 -34.79 -9.11
N ARG A 298 36.14 -34.42 -9.02
CA ARG A 298 36.70 -33.33 -8.20
C ARG A 298 37.35 -32.26 -9.09
N GLU A 299 37.42 -31.06 -8.56
CA GLU A 299 38.05 -29.91 -9.21
C GLU A 299 39.39 -29.61 -8.50
N PHE A 300 40.44 -29.46 -9.31
CA PHE A 300 41.81 -29.18 -8.81
C PHE A 300 42.37 -27.93 -9.44
N ILE A 301 43.25 -27.26 -8.68
CA ILE A 301 44.03 -26.12 -9.10
C ILE A 301 45.49 -26.46 -8.81
N PHE A 302 46.38 -26.19 -9.74
CA PHE A 302 47.81 -26.40 -9.60
C PHE A 302 48.56 -25.06 -9.53
#